data_3009dc051ed108892d1597a870f0fc66
#
_entry.id   3009dc051ed108892d1597a870f0fc66
#
_cell.length_a   1.000
_cell.length_b   1.000
_cell.length_c   1.000
_cell.angle_alpha   90.00
_cell.angle_beta   90.00
_cell.angle_gamma   90.00
#
_symmetry.space_group_name_H-M   'P 1'
#
loop_
_entity.id
_entity.type
_entity.pdbx_description
1 polymer ?
#
loop_
_entity_poly.entity_id
_entity_poly.type
_entity_poly.pdbx_seq_one_letter_code
_entity_poly.pdbx_strand_id
1 'polypeptide(L)'
;MSLRKAAAGAVCSVAVIAGLVVEFYPNEIRTSKEGLMLIGNAEGCRRDPYKCPADRLTVGLGSTGHVIPGKRYSDEEIARLWVYDIKDAEDCVNRYFQGKQMPQRPFEAMTSLVFNVGCYGVRWNRKAVRPTQIYQEAQAGNWRAMCYRITDFSYSAGQPILRPRREKEKAWCLGQ
;
A
#
# COMPACT_ATOMS: atom_id res chain seq x y z
N MET A 1 28.48 -23.27 10.03
CA MET A 1 28.42 -22.00 9.31
C MET A 1 26.95 -21.49 9.29
N SER A 2 26.73 -20.37 9.87
CA SER A 2 25.49 -19.95 10.55
C SER A 2 24.30 -19.68 9.63
N LEU A 3 23.17 -20.33 9.86
CA LEU A 3 21.83 -20.05 9.32
C LEU A 3 21.41 -18.56 9.44
N ARG A 4 22.01 -17.80 10.36
CA ARG A 4 21.71 -16.37 10.57
C ARG A 4 22.24 -15.46 9.45
N LYS A 5 23.30 -15.81 8.72
CA LYS A 5 23.81 -15.00 7.60
C LYS A 5 22.99 -15.13 6.32
N ALA A 6 22.32 -16.25 6.11
CA ALA A 6 21.43 -16.43 4.96
C ALA A 6 20.13 -15.60 5.11
N ALA A 7 19.62 -15.42 6.33
CA ALA A 7 18.42 -14.64 6.60
C ALA A 7 18.61 -13.13 6.38
N ALA A 8 19.77 -12.57 6.74
CA ALA A 8 20.04 -11.14 6.59
C ALA A 8 20.07 -10.67 5.12
N GLY A 9 20.43 -11.54 4.19
CA GLY A 9 20.43 -11.21 2.77
C GLY A 9 19.07 -11.34 2.06
N ALA A 10 18.07 -11.94 2.70
CA ALA A 10 16.73 -12.13 2.14
C ALA A 10 15.82 -10.90 2.34
N VAL A 11 16.17 -10.03 3.28
CA VAL A 11 15.42 -8.79 3.62
C VAL A 11 15.99 -7.63 2.82
N CYS A 12 15.13 -6.79 2.27
CA CYS A 12 15.49 -5.52 1.64
C CYS A 12 15.10 -4.33 2.53
N SER A 13 15.67 -3.16 2.24
CA SER A 13 15.37 -1.92 2.96
C SER A 13 14.27 -1.14 2.26
N VAL A 14 13.17 -0.88 2.95
CA VAL A 14 12.08 -0.02 2.45
C VAL A 14 12.60 1.36 2.04
N ALA A 15 13.50 1.95 2.84
CA ALA A 15 14.08 3.26 2.55
C ALA A 15 14.93 3.27 1.27
N VAL A 16 15.69 2.19 1.01
CA VAL A 16 16.48 2.04 -0.22
C VAL A 16 15.55 1.90 -1.41
N ILE A 17 14.53 1.03 -1.34
CA ILE A 17 13.57 0.84 -2.43
C ILE A 17 12.81 2.15 -2.72
N ALA A 18 12.34 2.85 -1.69
CA ALA A 18 11.67 4.15 -1.87
C ALA A 18 12.60 5.21 -2.50
N GLY A 19 13.88 5.19 -2.13
CA GLY A 19 14.91 6.03 -2.76
C GLY A 19 15.06 5.75 -4.25
N LEU A 20 15.17 4.48 -4.63
CA LEU A 20 15.27 4.04 -6.03
C LEU A 20 14.02 4.42 -6.84
N VAL A 21 12.83 4.30 -6.23
CA VAL A 21 11.57 4.73 -6.89
C VAL A 21 11.62 6.22 -7.20
N VAL A 22 11.99 7.06 -6.25
CA VAL A 22 12.06 8.52 -6.45
C VAL A 22 13.13 8.92 -7.47
N GLU A 23 14.26 8.20 -7.48
CA GLU A 23 15.37 8.49 -8.39
C GLU A 23 15.10 8.06 -9.84
N PHE A 24 14.60 6.83 -10.04
CA PHE A 24 14.43 6.25 -11.38
C PHE A 24 13.03 6.42 -11.98
N TYR A 25 12.03 6.74 -11.16
CA TYR A 25 10.62 6.88 -11.60
C TYR A 25 9.97 8.19 -11.14
N PRO A 26 10.64 9.35 -11.26
CA PRO A 26 10.22 10.61 -10.61
C PRO A 26 8.85 11.14 -11.04
N ASN A 27 8.36 10.73 -12.21
CA ASN A 27 7.08 11.20 -12.79
C ASN A 27 6.05 10.09 -12.99
N GLU A 28 6.33 8.87 -12.48
CA GLU A 28 5.48 7.72 -12.69
C GLU A 28 4.34 7.62 -11.68
N ILE A 29 4.56 8.15 -10.48
CA ILE A 29 3.62 8.14 -9.38
C ILE A 29 3.56 9.52 -8.70
N ARG A 30 2.42 9.81 -8.10
CA ARG A 30 2.21 11.03 -7.32
C ARG A 30 2.65 10.88 -5.86
N THR A 31 2.65 9.65 -5.34
CA THR A 31 3.03 9.34 -3.95
C THR A 31 4.46 9.78 -3.68
N SER A 32 4.65 10.62 -2.68
CA SER A 32 5.97 11.11 -2.25
C SER A 32 6.81 10.00 -1.61
N LYS A 33 8.11 10.28 -1.38
CA LYS A 33 8.99 9.35 -0.65
C LYS A 33 8.43 9.00 0.74
N GLU A 34 7.88 9.98 1.43
CA GLU A 34 7.26 9.82 2.75
C GLU A 34 5.99 8.95 2.67
N GLY A 35 5.17 9.15 1.66
CA GLY A 35 4.01 8.29 1.36
C GLY A 35 4.43 6.86 1.03
N LEU A 36 5.50 6.68 0.26
CA LEU A 36 6.09 5.37 0.00
C LEU A 36 6.59 4.70 1.29
N MET A 37 7.23 5.46 2.19
CA MET A 37 7.65 4.94 3.48
C MET A 37 6.46 4.52 4.36
N LEU A 38 5.34 5.27 4.32
CA LEU A 38 4.11 4.89 5.02
C LEU A 38 3.60 3.51 4.55
N ILE A 39 3.55 3.30 3.22
CA ILE A 39 3.08 2.05 2.61
C ILE A 39 4.06 0.91 2.90
N GLY A 40 5.33 1.11 2.56
CA GLY A 40 6.36 0.06 2.61
C GLY A 40 6.65 -0.44 4.02
N ASN A 41 6.66 0.43 5.03
CA ASN A 41 6.88 0.04 6.42
C ASN A 41 5.75 -0.84 6.98
N ALA A 42 4.57 -0.80 6.37
CA ALA A 42 3.45 -1.65 6.75
C ALA A 42 3.50 -3.05 6.09
N GLU A 43 4.22 -3.20 4.97
CA GLU A 43 4.30 -4.45 4.20
C GLU A 43 5.54 -5.30 4.57
N GLY A 44 6.64 -4.65 4.98
CA GLY A 44 7.94 -5.29 5.03
C GLY A 44 8.55 -5.47 3.64
N CYS A 45 9.79 -5.99 3.55
CA CYS A 45 10.47 -6.16 2.27
C CYS A 45 11.26 -7.47 2.20
N ARG A 46 11.03 -8.28 1.15
CA ARG A 46 11.74 -9.56 0.92
C ARG A 46 12.23 -9.68 -0.51
N ARG A 47 13.52 -10.05 -0.67
CA ARG A 47 14.13 -10.31 -1.98
C ARG A 47 13.76 -11.67 -2.56
N ASP A 48 13.51 -12.64 -1.70
CA ASP A 48 13.13 -13.98 -2.12
C ASP A 48 11.61 -14.13 -2.12
N PRO A 49 11.01 -14.74 -3.15
CA PRO A 49 9.59 -14.98 -3.22
C PRO A 49 9.06 -15.81 -2.05
N TYR A 50 7.90 -15.45 -1.55
CA TYR A 50 7.20 -16.15 -0.48
C TYR A 50 5.71 -16.25 -0.78
N LYS A 51 5.05 -17.20 -0.14
CA LYS A 51 3.57 -17.28 -0.18
C LYS A 51 2.96 -16.35 0.87
N CYS A 52 2.11 -15.43 0.42
CA CYS A 52 1.33 -14.60 1.33
C CYS A 52 0.16 -15.39 1.95
N PRO A 53 -0.53 -14.88 2.99
CA PRO A 53 -1.67 -15.57 3.61
C PRO A 53 -2.79 -15.96 2.65
N ALA A 54 -2.89 -15.31 1.48
CA ALA A 54 -3.83 -15.64 0.41
C ALA A 54 -3.26 -16.68 -0.59
N ASP A 55 -2.20 -17.41 -0.21
CA ASP A 55 -1.48 -18.43 -1.02
C ASP A 55 -0.97 -17.92 -2.38
N ARG A 56 -0.77 -16.61 -2.53
CA ARG A 56 -0.19 -16.02 -3.74
C ARG A 56 1.31 -15.82 -3.56
N LEU A 57 2.07 -16.14 -4.63
CA LEU A 57 3.50 -15.89 -4.67
C LEU A 57 3.75 -14.36 -4.70
N THR A 58 4.53 -13.89 -3.75
CA THR A 58 4.74 -12.47 -3.44
C THR A 58 6.23 -12.19 -3.32
N VAL A 59 6.67 -11.01 -3.70
CA VAL A 59 8.05 -10.54 -3.54
C VAL A 59 8.09 -9.04 -3.20
N GLY A 60 9.22 -8.59 -2.70
CA GLY A 60 9.45 -7.17 -2.41
C GLY A 60 8.54 -6.65 -1.32
N LEU A 61 7.82 -5.62 -1.65
CA LEU A 61 6.89 -4.87 -0.79
C LEU A 61 5.43 -5.28 -1.03
N GLY A 62 5.18 -6.57 -1.22
CA GLY A 62 3.83 -7.10 -1.43
C GLY A 62 3.45 -7.32 -2.90
N SER A 63 4.37 -7.14 -3.84
CA SER A 63 4.11 -7.34 -5.27
C SER A 63 3.75 -8.78 -5.59
N THR A 64 2.63 -8.96 -6.30
CA THR A 64 2.11 -10.26 -6.76
C THR A 64 1.96 -10.26 -8.29
N GLY A 65 1.76 -11.41 -8.89
CA GLY A 65 1.75 -11.55 -10.35
C GLY A 65 3.16 -11.53 -10.94
N HIS A 66 3.39 -12.27 -11.99
CA HIS A 66 4.68 -12.40 -12.68
C HIS A 66 5.91 -12.65 -11.79
N VAL A 67 5.70 -13.12 -10.54
CA VAL A 67 6.78 -13.48 -9.61
C VAL A 67 7.33 -14.84 -9.99
N ILE A 68 8.63 -14.92 -10.26
CA ILE A 68 9.31 -16.15 -10.67
C ILE A 68 9.74 -16.93 -9.41
N PRO A 69 9.27 -18.16 -9.20
CA PRO A 69 9.65 -18.98 -8.07
C PRO A 69 11.17 -19.19 -8.04
N GLY A 70 11.76 -19.09 -6.83
CA GLY A 70 13.18 -19.34 -6.63
C GLY A 70 14.14 -18.24 -7.14
N LYS A 71 13.64 -17.23 -7.84
CA LYS A 71 14.45 -16.08 -8.25
C LYS A 71 14.66 -15.14 -7.06
N ARG A 72 15.92 -14.73 -6.82
CA ARG A 72 16.23 -13.63 -5.92
C ARG A 72 16.20 -12.31 -6.69
N TYR A 73 15.41 -11.35 -6.19
CA TYR A 73 15.20 -10.06 -6.84
C TYR A 73 16.20 -9.02 -6.32
N SER A 74 16.71 -8.17 -7.23
CA SER A 74 17.50 -7.00 -6.87
C SER A 74 16.59 -5.87 -6.32
N ASP A 75 17.21 -4.87 -5.69
CA ASP A 75 16.46 -3.71 -5.17
C ASP A 75 15.81 -2.90 -6.31
N GLU A 76 16.46 -2.79 -7.47
CA GLU A 76 15.92 -2.12 -8.66
C GLU A 76 14.73 -2.88 -9.26
N GLU A 77 14.81 -4.22 -9.29
CA GLU A 77 13.68 -5.04 -9.75
C GLU A 77 12.46 -4.89 -8.83
N ILE A 78 12.70 -4.86 -7.52
CA ILE A 78 11.65 -4.65 -6.51
C ILE A 78 11.06 -3.24 -6.65
N ALA A 79 11.91 -2.20 -6.80
CA ALA A 79 11.45 -0.82 -7.00
C ALA A 79 10.54 -0.72 -8.23
N ARG A 80 10.94 -1.32 -9.36
CA ARG A 80 10.14 -1.35 -10.58
C ARG A 80 8.78 -2.02 -10.39
N LEU A 81 8.74 -3.20 -9.76
CA LEU A 81 7.48 -3.90 -9.48
C LEU A 81 6.57 -3.06 -8.58
N TRP A 82 7.15 -2.46 -7.55
CA TRP A 82 6.39 -1.66 -6.60
C TRP A 82 5.80 -0.39 -7.22
N VAL A 83 6.50 0.26 -8.15
CA VAL A 83 5.95 1.39 -8.91
C VAL A 83 4.66 1.01 -9.64
N TYR A 84 4.61 -0.15 -10.30
CA TYR A 84 3.38 -0.62 -10.96
C TYR A 84 2.23 -0.81 -9.96
N ASP A 85 2.50 -1.45 -8.82
CA ASP A 85 1.47 -1.67 -7.79
C ASP A 85 0.96 -0.35 -7.18
N ILE A 86 1.86 0.63 -6.97
CA ILE A 86 1.49 1.98 -6.49
C ILE A 86 0.66 2.71 -7.55
N LYS A 87 1.04 2.66 -8.83
CA LYS A 87 0.25 3.24 -9.93
C LYS A 87 -1.15 2.68 -9.98
N ASP A 88 -1.32 1.38 -9.87
CA ASP A 88 -2.64 0.74 -9.86
C ASP A 88 -3.49 1.26 -8.68
N ALA A 89 -2.88 1.44 -7.51
CA ALA A 89 -3.56 2.01 -6.36
C ALA A 89 -3.92 3.50 -6.57
N GLU A 90 -3.00 4.31 -7.11
CA GLU A 90 -3.23 5.71 -7.44
C GLU A 90 -4.32 5.87 -8.51
N ASP A 91 -4.32 5.02 -9.54
CA ASP A 91 -5.35 5.03 -10.59
C ASP A 91 -6.73 4.75 -10.01
N CYS A 92 -6.82 3.83 -9.05
CA CYS A 92 -8.05 3.60 -8.31
C CYS A 92 -8.51 4.84 -7.53
N VAL A 93 -7.58 5.48 -6.79
CA VAL A 93 -7.88 6.71 -6.02
C VAL A 93 -8.31 7.83 -6.97
N ASN A 94 -7.60 8.02 -8.07
CA ASN A 94 -7.93 9.05 -9.07
C ASN A 94 -9.28 8.82 -9.73
N ARG A 95 -9.59 7.56 -10.08
CA ARG A 95 -10.82 7.21 -10.80
C ARG A 95 -12.06 7.23 -9.93
N TYR A 96 -11.93 6.78 -8.68
CA TYR A 96 -13.11 6.50 -7.85
C TYR A 96 -13.22 7.34 -6.58
N PHE A 97 -12.17 8.07 -6.18
CA PHE A 97 -12.16 8.82 -4.92
C PHE A 97 -11.85 10.30 -5.13
N GLN A 98 -12.03 10.81 -6.34
CA GLN A 98 -11.69 12.20 -6.72
C GLN A 98 -10.21 12.54 -6.42
N GLY A 99 -9.30 11.60 -6.61
CA GLY A 99 -7.90 11.71 -6.23
C GLY A 99 -7.20 12.93 -6.83
N LYS A 100 -7.54 13.33 -8.06
CA LYS A 100 -6.95 14.52 -8.72
C LYS A 100 -7.19 15.83 -7.94
N GLN A 101 -8.30 15.91 -7.18
CA GLN A 101 -8.68 17.09 -6.38
C GLN A 101 -8.25 16.96 -4.93
N MET A 102 -7.83 15.74 -4.51
CA MET A 102 -7.48 15.42 -3.14
C MET A 102 -6.13 16.06 -2.75
N PRO A 103 -6.00 16.66 -1.56
CA PRO A 103 -4.70 17.09 -1.04
C PRO A 103 -3.69 15.93 -0.94
N GLN A 104 -2.40 16.23 -0.92
CA GLN A 104 -1.33 15.22 -1.01
C GLN A 104 -1.42 14.12 0.06
N ARG A 105 -1.48 14.48 1.34
CA ARG A 105 -1.52 13.50 2.43
C ARG A 105 -2.77 12.62 2.44
N PRO A 106 -4.00 13.15 2.29
CA PRO A 106 -5.19 12.35 2.05
C PRO A 106 -5.06 11.39 0.86
N PHE A 107 -4.50 11.85 -0.27
CA PHE A 107 -4.24 11.02 -1.45
C PHE A 107 -3.33 9.83 -1.13
N GLU A 108 -2.20 10.07 -0.47
CA GLU A 108 -1.23 9.04 -0.09
C GLU A 108 -1.80 8.04 0.92
N ALA A 109 -2.56 8.51 1.90
CA ALA A 109 -3.24 7.64 2.86
C ALA A 109 -4.27 6.75 2.17
N MET A 110 -5.02 7.28 1.21
CA MET A 110 -5.96 6.52 0.39
C MET A 110 -5.25 5.54 -0.53
N THR A 111 -4.12 5.93 -1.12
CA THR A 111 -3.27 5.03 -1.91
C THR A 111 -2.78 3.86 -1.06
N SER A 112 -2.31 4.11 0.19
CA SER A 112 -1.92 3.06 1.14
C SER A 112 -3.08 2.12 1.47
N LEU A 113 -4.27 2.67 1.73
CA LEU A 113 -5.46 1.88 2.03
C LEU A 113 -5.87 1.01 0.85
N VAL A 114 -5.91 1.58 -0.36
CA VAL A 114 -6.27 0.86 -1.60
C VAL A 114 -5.24 -0.21 -1.93
N PHE A 115 -3.96 0.07 -1.77
CA PHE A 115 -2.87 -0.89 -1.95
C PHE A 115 -3.07 -2.15 -1.08
N ASN A 116 -3.48 -1.97 0.18
CA ASN A 116 -3.66 -3.07 1.12
C ASN A 116 -5.01 -3.81 0.97
N VAL A 117 -6.10 -3.08 0.83
CA VAL A 117 -7.48 -3.62 0.85
C VAL A 117 -7.97 -3.99 -0.55
N GLY A 118 -7.40 -3.36 -1.58
CA GLY A 118 -7.86 -3.44 -2.97
C GLY A 118 -8.99 -2.44 -3.29
N CYS A 119 -8.99 -1.98 -4.53
CA CYS A 119 -9.87 -0.91 -5.01
C CYS A 119 -11.35 -1.18 -4.75
N TYR A 120 -11.82 -2.40 -5.04
CA TYR A 120 -13.23 -2.75 -4.84
C TYR A 120 -13.62 -2.78 -3.37
N GLY A 121 -12.75 -3.35 -2.50
CA GLY A 121 -13.03 -3.47 -1.06
C GLY A 121 -13.13 -2.12 -0.35
N VAL A 122 -12.38 -1.12 -0.80
CA VAL A 122 -12.46 0.24 -0.25
C VAL A 122 -13.73 0.97 -0.71
N ARG A 123 -14.26 0.66 -1.90
CA ARG A 123 -15.46 1.29 -2.45
C ARG A 123 -16.77 0.69 -1.97
N TRP A 124 -16.81 -0.65 -1.83
CA TRP A 124 -18.04 -1.40 -1.69
C TRP A 124 -18.03 -2.33 -0.48
N ASN A 125 -19.02 -2.18 0.39
CA ASN A 125 -19.25 -3.10 1.50
C ASN A 125 -20.12 -4.28 1.01
N ARG A 126 -19.46 -5.43 0.80
CA ARG A 126 -20.13 -6.65 0.30
C ARG A 126 -21.21 -7.17 1.23
N LYS A 127 -21.00 -7.07 2.56
CA LYS A 127 -21.95 -7.57 3.56
C LYS A 127 -23.22 -6.71 3.61
N ALA A 128 -23.05 -5.39 3.58
CA ALA A 128 -24.16 -4.45 3.61
C ALA A 128 -24.75 -4.14 2.22
N VAL A 129 -24.13 -4.65 1.14
CA VAL A 129 -24.52 -4.46 -0.28
C VAL A 129 -24.72 -2.97 -0.61
N ARG A 130 -23.76 -2.13 -0.18
CA ARG A 130 -23.81 -0.67 -0.39
C ARG A 130 -22.41 -0.07 -0.50
N PRO A 131 -22.28 1.17 -1.02
CA PRO A 131 -21.03 1.93 -0.96
C PRO A 131 -20.53 2.05 0.48
N THR A 132 -19.20 2.03 0.65
CA THR A 132 -18.56 2.29 1.94
C THR A 132 -18.71 3.76 2.33
N GLN A 133 -18.65 4.06 3.62
CA GLN A 133 -18.70 5.44 4.09
C GLN A 133 -17.49 6.26 3.61
N ILE A 134 -16.29 5.67 3.59
CA ILE A 134 -15.10 6.36 3.08
C ILE A 134 -15.27 6.77 1.62
N TYR A 135 -15.91 5.94 0.80
CA TYR A 135 -16.22 6.25 -0.60
C TYR A 135 -17.20 7.43 -0.70
N GLN A 136 -18.26 7.41 0.12
CA GLN A 136 -19.27 8.49 0.13
C GLN A 136 -18.65 9.83 0.54
N GLU A 137 -17.81 9.86 1.60
CA GLU A 137 -17.11 11.07 2.03
C GLU A 137 -16.15 11.59 0.95
N ALA A 138 -15.43 10.69 0.27
CA ALA A 138 -14.57 11.06 -0.84
C ALA A 138 -15.36 11.67 -2.00
N GLN A 139 -16.52 11.09 -2.37
CA GLN A 139 -17.39 11.65 -3.41
C GLN A 139 -17.93 13.03 -3.07
N ALA A 140 -18.15 13.31 -1.79
CA ALA A 140 -18.57 14.61 -1.29
C ALA A 140 -17.43 15.64 -1.14
N GLY A 141 -16.16 15.24 -1.38
CA GLY A 141 -14.99 16.10 -1.15
C GLY A 141 -14.70 16.35 0.34
N ASN A 142 -15.28 15.56 1.23
CA ASN A 142 -15.12 15.68 2.69
C ASN A 142 -13.84 14.98 3.16
N TRP A 143 -12.66 15.50 2.74
CA TRP A 143 -11.37 14.82 2.98
C TRP A 143 -11.10 14.53 4.45
N ARG A 144 -11.45 15.45 5.35
CA ARG A 144 -11.27 15.25 6.78
C ARG A 144 -12.15 14.10 7.33
N ALA A 145 -13.41 14.04 6.95
CA ALA A 145 -14.31 12.95 7.34
C ALA A 145 -13.85 11.61 6.74
N MET A 146 -13.43 11.62 5.47
CA MET A 146 -12.83 10.46 4.80
C MET A 146 -11.63 9.91 5.59
N CYS A 147 -10.71 10.77 6.08
CA CYS A 147 -9.57 10.33 6.88
C CYS A 147 -9.98 9.56 8.14
N TYR A 148 -11.04 9.97 8.82
CA TYR A 148 -11.55 9.24 9.99
C TYR A 148 -12.13 7.86 9.63
N ARG A 149 -12.62 7.66 8.39
CA ARG A 149 -13.14 6.37 7.93
C ARG A 149 -12.07 5.33 7.58
N ILE A 150 -10.80 5.70 7.52
CA ILE A 150 -9.69 4.76 7.31
C ILE A 150 -9.71 3.65 8.36
N THR A 151 -10.05 3.96 9.61
CA THR A 151 -10.10 2.98 10.69
C THR A 151 -11.24 1.95 10.58
N ASP A 152 -12.23 2.17 9.72
CA ASP A 152 -13.29 1.18 9.43
C ASP A 152 -12.71 -0.11 8.81
N PHE A 153 -11.48 -0.06 8.26
CA PHE A 153 -10.77 -1.17 7.63
C PHE A 153 -9.74 -1.86 8.54
N SER A 154 -9.97 -1.82 9.85
CA SER A 154 -9.04 -2.36 10.85
C SER A 154 -9.07 -3.87 11.01
N TYR A 155 -10.10 -4.55 10.49
CA TYR A 155 -10.33 -5.96 10.73
C TYR A 155 -9.84 -6.83 9.55
N SER A 156 -9.19 -7.95 9.89
CA SER A 156 -8.88 -9.03 8.96
C SER A 156 -9.19 -10.36 9.65
N ALA A 157 -9.90 -11.27 8.96
CA ALA A 157 -10.38 -12.54 9.52
C ALA A 157 -11.12 -12.39 10.88
N GLY A 158 -11.88 -11.29 11.05
CA GLY A 158 -12.64 -11.01 12.27
C GLY A 158 -11.81 -10.43 13.43
N GLN A 159 -10.51 -10.23 13.26
CA GLN A 159 -9.61 -9.68 14.28
C GLN A 159 -9.13 -8.27 13.90
N PRO A 160 -8.93 -7.35 14.87
CA PRO A 160 -8.54 -5.96 14.59
C PRO A 160 -7.02 -5.80 14.34
N ILE A 161 -6.39 -6.76 13.68
CA ILE A 161 -4.93 -6.84 13.49
C ILE A 161 -4.36 -5.71 12.63
N LEU A 162 -5.20 -5.06 11.82
CA LEU A 162 -4.79 -3.95 10.98
C LEU A 162 -4.95 -2.58 11.66
N ARG A 163 -5.46 -2.52 12.88
CA ARG A 163 -5.72 -1.25 13.57
C ARG A 163 -4.48 -0.36 13.70
N PRO A 164 -3.29 -0.85 14.09
CA PRO A 164 -2.10 0.00 14.17
C PRO A 164 -1.71 0.64 12.83
N ARG A 165 -1.89 -0.09 11.72
CA ARG A 165 -1.69 0.43 10.37
C ARG A 165 -2.70 1.55 10.05
N ARG A 166 -3.98 1.31 10.30
CA ARG A 166 -5.05 2.29 10.03
C ARG A 166 -4.90 3.57 10.83
N GLU A 167 -4.46 3.47 12.09
CA GLU A 167 -4.19 4.67 12.91
C GLU A 167 -3.04 5.51 12.33
N LYS A 168 -1.97 4.89 11.83
CA LYS A 168 -0.88 5.60 11.15
C LYS A 168 -1.35 6.27 9.86
N GLU A 169 -2.10 5.56 9.03
CA GLU A 169 -2.66 6.09 7.78
C GLU A 169 -3.64 7.25 8.05
N LYS A 170 -4.49 7.13 9.08
CA LYS A 170 -5.39 8.21 9.51
C LYS A 170 -4.60 9.44 10.01
N ALA A 171 -3.60 9.25 10.86
CA ALA A 171 -2.77 10.35 11.35
C ALA A 171 -2.06 11.07 10.19
N TRP A 172 -1.46 10.32 9.27
CA TRP A 172 -0.88 10.87 8.05
C TRP A 172 -1.90 11.68 7.23
N CYS A 173 -3.08 11.12 7.00
CA CYS A 173 -4.18 11.75 6.28
C CYS A 173 -4.58 13.10 6.89
N LEU A 174 -4.60 13.19 8.23
CA LEU A 174 -4.97 14.38 8.99
C LEU A 174 -3.82 15.40 9.16
N GLY A 175 -2.61 15.07 8.73
CA GLY A 175 -1.45 15.93 8.88
C GLY A 175 -0.84 15.94 10.28
N GLN A 176 -1.00 14.85 11.02
CA GLN A 176 -0.52 14.65 12.39
C GLN A 176 0.77 13.84 12.42
#